data_33f1b1477830611c1a67abbbaea4d2d5
#
_entry.id   33f1b1477830611c1a67abbbaea4d2d5
#
_cell.length_a   1.000
_cell.length_b   1.000
_cell.length_c   1.000
_cell.angle_alpha   90.00
_cell.angle_beta   90.00
_cell.angle_gamma   90.00
#
_symmetry.space_group_name_H-M   'P 1'
#
loop_
_entity.id
_entity.type
_entity.pdbx_description
1 polymer ?
#
loop_
_entity_poly.entity_id
_entity_poly.type
_entity_poly.pdbx_seq_one_letter_code
_entity_poly.pdbx_strand_id
1 'polypeptide(L)'
;MSKMKALVCRECGKEYPPKAIHVCEMCFGPLEVKYNYDEIKSTISRKKIEQGPNSMWRYIDLLPVESTAIIGPHAGLTPLVRAKNLGAHLGIDELYIKNDTVNHPTLSFKDRVV
;
A
#
# COMPACT_ATOMS: atom_id res chain seq x y z
N MET A 1 -20.08 -3.22 -5.14
CA MET A 1 -19.48 -4.49 -4.70
C MET A 1 -18.15 -4.19 -4.02
N SER A 2 -17.77 -4.93 -2.98
CA SER A 2 -16.53 -4.65 -2.24
C SER A 2 -15.30 -5.18 -2.98
N LYS A 3 -14.27 -4.36 -3.12
CA LYS A 3 -12.97 -4.74 -3.72
C LYS A 3 -12.26 -5.82 -2.91
N MET A 4 -12.51 -5.88 -1.61
CA MET A 4 -12.06 -6.94 -0.72
C MET A 4 -13.05 -8.10 -0.76
N LYS A 5 -12.55 -9.30 -1.02
CA LYS A 5 -13.32 -10.54 -1.03
C LYS A 5 -13.34 -11.20 0.36
N ALA A 6 -12.17 -11.32 0.97
CA ALA A 6 -11.97 -11.98 2.26
C ALA A 6 -10.61 -11.59 2.85
N LEU A 7 -10.41 -11.96 4.12
CA LEU A 7 -9.08 -12.11 4.71
C LEU A 7 -8.72 -13.60 4.71
N VAL A 8 -7.50 -13.95 4.34
CA VAL A 8 -7.05 -15.33 4.25
C VAL A 8 -5.82 -15.51 5.12
N CYS A 9 -5.84 -16.52 5.98
CA CYS A 9 -4.65 -16.87 6.75
C CYS A 9 -3.57 -17.44 5.84
N ARG A 10 -2.40 -16.85 5.88
CA ARG A 10 -1.23 -17.29 5.10
C ARG A 10 -0.76 -18.69 5.45
N GLU A 11 -0.90 -19.08 6.73
CA GLU A 11 -0.40 -20.37 7.24
C GLU A 11 -1.38 -21.53 7.02
N CYS A 12 -2.65 -21.36 7.39
CA CYS A 12 -3.63 -22.45 7.34
C CYS A 12 -4.71 -22.31 6.26
N GLY A 13 -4.72 -21.19 5.51
CA GLY A 13 -5.67 -20.94 4.42
C GLY A 13 -7.09 -20.61 4.87
N LYS A 14 -7.36 -20.52 6.19
CA LYS A 14 -8.71 -20.19 6.67
C LYS A 14 -9.13 -18.80 6.19
N GLU A 15 -10.33 -18.71 5.64
CA GLU A 15 -10.92 -17.45 5.18
C GLU A 15 -11.81 -16.81 6.26
N TYR A 16 -11.77 -15.48 6.32
CA TYR A 16 -12.58 -14.65 7.20
C TYR A 16 -13.26 -13.55 6.40
N PRO A 17 -14.43 -13.07 6.84
CA PRO A 17 -15.02 -11.88 6.26
C PRO A 17 -14.09 -10.67 6.47
N PRO A 18 -14.15 -9.63 5.59
CA PRO A 18 -13.34 -8.44 5.72
C PRO A 18 -13.78 -7.61 6.95
N LYS A 19 -13.18 -7.92 8.08
CA LYS A 19 -13.38 -7.27 9.38
C LYS A 19 -12.03 -6.87 9.96
N ALA A 20 -12.02 -5.94 10.91
CA ALA A 20 -10.80 -5.53 11.62
C ALA A 20 -10.34 -6.63 12.60
N ILE A 21 -9.73 -7.68 12.07
CA ILE A 21 -9.08 -8.76 12.82
C ILE A 21 -7.59 -8.79 12.46
N HIS A 22 -6.74 -9.13 13.43
CA HIS A 22 -5.29 -8.99 13.28
C HIS A 22 -4.59 -10.30 12.93
N VAL A 23 -5.12 -11.42 13.42
CA VAL A 23 -4.50 -12.75 13.30
C VAL A 23 -5.57 -13.81 13.09
N CYS A 24 -5.15 -14.96 12.58
CA CYS A 24 -6.01 -16.12 12.45
C CYS A 24 -6.42 -16.66 13.83
N GLU A 25 -7.71 -16.85 14.06
CA GLU A 25 -8.25 -17.40 15.32
C GLU A 25 -7.89 -18.87 15.54
N MET A 26 -7.46 -19.58 14.48
CA MET A 26 -7.14 -21.01 14.56
C MET A 26 -5.67 -21.29 14.81
N CYS A 27 -4.77 -20.58 14.13
CA CYS A 27 -3.32 -20.86 14.17
C CYS A 27 -2.46 -19.62 14.50
N PHE A 28 -3.12 -18.49 14.77
CA PHE A 28 -2.46 -17.21 15.04
C PHE A 28 -1.55 -16.69 13.91
N GLY A 29 -1.65 -17.27 12.72
CA GLY A 29 -0.92 -16.84 11.53
C GLY A 29 -1.40 -15.48 11.02
N PRO A 30 -0.58 -14.77 10.23
CA PRO A 30 -0.94 -13.48 9.65
C PRO A 30 -2.06 -13.61 8.63
N LEU A 31 -2.89 -12.57 8.53
CA LEU A 31 -3.98 -12.50 7.56
C LEU A 31 -3.58 -11.62 6.40
N GLU A 32 -3.87 -12.08 5.19
CA GLU A 32 -3.69 -11.34 3.95
C GLU A 32 -5.04 -11.00 3.32
N VAL A 33 -5.10 -9.85 2.65
CA VAL A 33 -6.32 -9.43 1.95
C VAL A 33 -6.45 -10.17 0.63
N LYS A 34 -7.57 -10.85 0.44
CA LYS A 34 -7.96 -11.44 -0.82
C LYS A 34 -8.84 -10.45 -1.59
N TYR A 35 -8.34 -9.98 -2.72
CA TYR A 35 -9.03 -9.01 -3.56
C TYR A 35 -9.88 -9.67 -4.64
N ASN A 36 -10.91 -8.95 -5.08
CA ASN A 36 -11.65 -9.26 -6.30
C ASN A 36 -10.93 -8.63 -7.51
N TYR A 37 -9.91 -9.31 -8.01
CA TYR A 37 -9.07 -8.79 -9.11
C TYR A 37 -9.84 -8.56 -10.41
N ASP A 38 -10.87 -9.35 -10.71
CA ASP A 38 -11.67 -9.17 -11.92
C ASP A 38 -12.45 -7.85 -11.87
N GLU A 39 -13.00 -7.53 -10.72
CA GLU A 39 -13.69 -6.25 -10.49
C GLU A 39 -12.70 -5.07 -10.54
N ILE A 40 -11.57 -5.18 -9.85
CA ILE A 40 -10.52 -4.16 -9.85
C ILE A 40 -10.00 -3.92 -11.28
N LYS A 41 -9.75 -4.98 -12.04
CA LYS A 41 -9.28 -4.89 -13.42
C LYS A 41 -10.23 -4.11 -14.32
N SER A 42 -11.53 -4.21 -14.09
CA SER A 42 -12.53 -3.47 -14.87
C SER A 42 -12.59 -1.96 -14.53
N THR A 43 -12.11 -1.56 -13.35
CA THR A 43 -12.22 -0.18 -12.85
C THR A 43 -10.90 0.59 -12.85
N ILE A 44 -9.75 -0.11 -12.86
CA ILE A 44 -8.42 0.49 -12.79
C ILE A 44 -7.81 0.67 -14.18
N SER A 45 -7.10 1.78 -14.38
CA SER A 45 -6.26 2.00 -15.55
C SER A 45 -5.05 2.86 -15.17
N ARG A 46 -3.98 2.78 -15.97
CA ARG A 46 -2.81 3.66 -15.80
C ARG A 46 -3.23 5.12 -15.79
N LYS A 47 -4.07 5.53 -16.73
CA LYS A 47 -4.59 6.90 -16.82
C LYS A 47 -5.32 7.34 -15.55
N LYS A 48 -6.16 6.47 -14.97
CA LYS A 48 -6.86 6.75 -13.71
C LYS A 48 -5.89 6.94 -12.54
N ILE A 49 -4.85 6.10 -12.46
CA ILE A 49 -3.80 6.23 -11.44
C ILE A 49 -3.03 7.54 -11.61
N GLU A 50 -2.63 7.89 -12.83
CA GLU A 50 -1.89 9.11 -13.14
C GLU A 50 -2.68 10.39 -12.81
N GLN A 51 -3.98 10.36 -13.02
CA GLN A 51 -4.91 11.45 -12.70
C GLN A 51 -5.34 11.50 -11.23
N GLY A 52 -4.96 10.51 -10.43
CA GLY A 52 -5.29 10.43 -9.01
C GLY A 52 -4.55 11.48 -8.17
N PRO A 53 -4.92 11.63 -6.88
CA PRO A 53 -4.30 12.60 -5.99
C PRO A 53 -2.80 12.33 -5.81
N ASN A 54 -2.05 13.38 -5.44
CA ASN A 54 -0.62 13.28 -5.13
C ASN A 54 -0.37 12.68 -3.74
N SER A 55 -0.89 11.47 -3.52
CA SER A 55 -0.74 10.70 -2.28
C SER A 55 -0.93 9.21 -2.57
N MET A 56 -0.80 8.35 -1.54
CA MET A 56 -1.10 6.92 -1.69
C MET A 56 -2.54 6.64 -2.14
N TRP A 57 -3.47 7.55 -1.90
CA TRP A 57 -4.89 7.42 -2.23
C TRP A 57 -5.16 7.39 -3.74
N ARG A 58 -4.19 7.71 -4.58
CA ARG A 58 -4.27 7.46 -6.03
C ARG A 58 -4.45 5.98 -6.39
N TYR A 59 -4.07 5.09 -5.47
CA TYR A 59 -4.18 3.65 -5.60
C TYR A 59 -5.37 3.08 -4.84
N ILE A 60 -6.38 3.90 -4.53
CA ILE A 60 -7.55 3.51 -3.71
C ILE A 60 -8.23 2.22 -4.20
N ASP A 61 -8.19 1.95 -5.51
CA ASP A 61 -8.75 0.73 -6.08
C ASP A 61 -7.98 -0.55 -5.70
N LEU A 62 -6.74 -0.39 -5.22
CA LEU A 62 -5.86 -1.48 -4.77
C LEU A 62 -5.68 -1.52 -3.25
N LEU A 63 -6.28 -0.59 -2.52
CA LEU A 63 -6.16 -0.53 -1.07
C LEU A 63 -7.33 -1.25 -0.40
N PRO A 64 -7.10 -1.88 0.78
CA PRO A 64 -8.12 -2.61 1.53
C PRO A 64 -9.07 -1.69 2.31
N VAL A 65 -9.49 -0.59 1.68
CA VAL A 65 -10.39 0.40 2.27
C VAL A 65 -11.44 0.82 1.23
N GLU A 66 -12.63 1.18 1.70
CA GLU A 66 -13.74 1.52 0.80
C GLU A 66 -13.79 3.01 0.42
N SER A 67 -13.21 3.87 1.25
CA SER A 67 -13.17 5.32 1.04
C SER A 67 -11.80 5.89 1.37
N THR A 68 -11.54 7.11 0.89
CA THR A 68 -10.34 7.84 1.30
C THR A 68 -10.41 8.14 2.80
N ALA A 69 -9.35 7.78 3.51
CA ALA A 69 -9.25 8.08 4.93
C ALA A 69 -9.19 9.61 5.15
N ILE A 70 -9.82 10.07 6.22
CA ILE A 70 -9.73 11.46 6.65
C ILE A 70 -8.33 11.74 7.23
N ILE A 71 -7.72 10.73 7.87
CA ILE A 71 -6.38 10.81 8.46
C ILE A 71 -5.34 10.43 7.41
N GLY A 72 -4.26 11.20 7.31
CA GLY A 72 -3.18 10.94 6.37
C GLY A 72 -3.50 11.21 4.88
N PRO A 73 -4.23 12.29 4.53
CA PRO A 73 -4.60 12.57 3.13
C PRO A 73 -3.39 12.77 2.22
N HIS A 74 -2.24 13.14 2.79
CA HIS A 74 -0.99 13.40 2.07
C HIS A 74 0.05 12.28 2.21
N ALA A 75 -0.29 11.14 2.83
CA ALA A 75 0.62 10.02 2.97
C ALA A 75 1.02 9.44 1.61
N GLY A 76 2.27 9.04 1.49
CA GLY A 76 2.83 8.49 0.25
C GLY A 76 3.31 9.55 -0.74
N LEU A 77 3.58 9.13 -1.96
CA LEU A 77 4.19 9.94 -3.04
C LEU A 77 5.46 10.71 -2.60
N THR A 78 6.24 10.11 -1.73
CA THR A 78 7.50 10.66 -1.25
C THR A 78 8.54 10.78 -2.36
N PRO A 79 9.52 11.69 -2.26
CA PRO A 79 10.50 11.90 -3.32
C PRO A 79 11.33 10.65 -3.64
N LEU A 80 11.64 10.47 -4.91
CA LEU A 80 12.67 9.56 -5.39
C LEU A 80 13.94 10.38 -5.70
N VAL A 81 14.95 10.24 -4.85
CA VAL A 81 16.15 11.08 -4.86
C VAL A 81 17.34 10.30 -5.41
N ARG A 82 18.02 10.82 -6.43
CA ARG A 82 19.26 10.24 -6.92
C ARG A 82 20.40 10.50 -5.92
N ALA A 83 20.95 9.44 -5.36
CA ALA A 83 22.04 9.48 -4.37
C ALA A 83 23.41 9.44 -5.05
N LYS A 84 23.78 10.51 -5.77
CA LYS A 84 24.99 10.56 -6.60
C LYS A 84 26.28 10.25 -5.82
N ASN A 85 26.47 10.90 -4.66
CA ASN A 85 27.71 10.74 -3.89
C ASN A 85 27.82 9.33 -3.29
N LEU A 86 26.71 8.79 -2.78
CA LEU A 86 26.69 7.42 -2.26
C LEU A 86 26.87 6.40 -3.38
N GLY A 87 26.24 6.62 -4.53
CA GLY A 87 26.42 5.80 -5.73
C GLY A 87 27.88 5.75 -6.18
N ALA A 88 28.54 6.89 -6.29
CA ALA A 88 29.97 6.97 -6.65
C ALA A 88 30.85 6.22 -5.64
N HIS A 89 30.57 6.36 -4.34
CA HIS A 89 31.32 5.65 -3.28
C HIS A 89 31.16 4.13 -3.36
N LEU A 90 29.96 3.66 -3.74
CA LEU A 90 29.64 2.22 -3.84
C LEU A 90 29.90 1.63 -5.23
N GLY A 91 30.29 2.43 -6.21
CA GLY A 91 30.46 1.98 -7.61
C GLY A 91 29.12 1.67 -8.30
N ILE A 92 28.04 2.33 -7.92
CA ILE A 92 26.70 2.18 -8.49
C ILE A 92 26.33 3.44 -9.26
N ASP A 93 26.22 3.35 -10.58
CA ASP A 93 25.99 4.51 -11.45
C ASP A 93 24.63 5.18 -11.23
N GLU A 94 23.59 4.37 -11.01
CA GLU A 94 22.21 4.83 -10.80
C GLU A 94 21.62 4.32 -9.50
N LEU A 95 21.98 4.99 -8.39
CA LEU A 95 21.41 4.72 -7.07
C LEU A 95 20.33 5.74 -6.74
N TYR A 96 19.13 5.25 -6.45
CA TYR A 96 17.98 6.06 -6.04
C TYR A 96 17.48 5.66 -4.66
N ILE A 97 17.09 6.66 -3.87
CA ILE A 97 16.50 6.47 -2.54
C ILE A 97 15.07 6.97 -2.57
N LYS A 98 14.13 6.08 -2.23
CA LYS A 98 12.75 6.47 -1.94
C LYS A 98 12.73 7.08 -0.53
N ASN A 99 12.68 8.40 -0.45
CA ASN A 99 12.87 9.12 0.81
C ASN A 99 11.57 9.19 1.62
N ASP A 100 11.36 8.23 2.50
CA ASP A 100 10.20 8.17 3.39
C ASP A 100 10.39 8.95 4.71
N THR A 101 11.55 9.59 4.92
CA THR A 101 11.75 10.46 6.10
C THR A 101 10.92 11.74 6.06
N VAL A 102 10.29 12.04 4.93
CA VAL A 102 9.39 13.18 4.74
C VAL A 102 7.93 12.76 4.53
N ASN A 103 7.60 11.50 4.78
CA ASN A 103 6.25 11.01 4.64
C ASN A 103 5.33 11.57 5.76
N HIS A 104 4.17 12.07 5.39
CA HIS A 104 3.20 12.62 6.35
C HIS A 104 2.25 11.52 6.88
N PRO A 105 1.77 11.67 8.15
CA PRO A 105 2.01 12.78 9.10
C PRO A 105 3.21 12.59 10.04
N THR A 106 3.72 11.35 10.24
CA THR A 106 4.70 11.05 11.29
C THR A 106 6.14 10.95 10.80
N LEU A 107 6.40 11.28 9.55
CA LEU A 107 7.69 11.20 8.88
C LEU A 107 8.24 9.76 8.84
N SER A 108 7.36 8.81 8.62
CA SER A 108 7.66 7.37 8.62
C SER A 108 7.00 6.66 7.45
N PHE A 109 7.63 5.58 6.96
CA PHE A 109 7.02 4.67 6.00
C PHE A 109 5.74 4.00 6.54
N LYS A 110 5.58 3.91 7.87
CA LYS A 110 4.41 3.32 8.52
C LYS A 110 3.12 4.09 8.26
N ASP A 111 3.20 5.38 7.93
CA ASP A 111 2.04 6.20 7.56
C ASP A 111 1.28 5.68 6.32
N ARG A 112 1.84 4.69 5.59
CA ARG A 112 1.13 4.00 4.51
C ARG A 112 0.33 2.79 4.96
N VAL A 113 0.55 2.31 6.17
CA VAL A 113 0.10 0.99 6.61
C VAL A 113 -0.84 1.06 7.80
N VAL A 114 -0.70 2.09 8.63
CA VAL A 114 -1.43 2.27 9.90
C VAL A 114 -2.27 3.53 9.88
#